data_2e62f7232fd4ca2e6734a2ef0ee2a51d
#
_entry.id   2e62f7232fd4ca2e6734a2ef0ee2a51d
#
_cell.length_a   1.000
_cell.length_b   1.000
_cell.length_c   1.000
_cell.angle_alpha   90.00
_cell.angle_beta   90.00
_cell.angle_gamma   90.00
#
_symmetry.space_group_name_H-M   'P 1'
#
loop_
_entity.id
_entity.type
_entity.pdbx_description
1 polymer ?
#
loop_
_entity_poly.entity_id
_entity_poly.type
_entity_poly.pdbx_seq_one_letter_code
_entity_poly.pdbx_strand_id
1 'polypeptide(L)'
;MRPDIDRLPTAASARWRVEDIEFDRIDHSLIGDEERLFFLVTSASFIEMAADVYTGNLVEHYRGDSEATDWLAQHWQHEEVQHGVALREYARHAWPDFDWDRAYEAFFREYSAACTEGELEVSRALELAARCVVETGTSTYYTMLSEFAEEPVLRALADRIKRDEVAHYRSFRRLFSRYNGAERQGRLRLIRTLIKRFSEAESDDAYYAFKHAYTVRYPDRVFERADFESFVAGINPVFRRHYPYRMAVRMLLQLLDVHALLRRA
;
A
#
# COMPACT_ATOMS: atom_id res chain seq x y z
N MET A 1 4.08 21.65 0.82
CA MET A 1 4.27 21.70 -0.64
C MET A 1 3.22 20.75 -1.20
N ARG A 2 2.34 21.19 -2.12
CA ARG A 2 1.37 20.26 -2.72
C ARG A 2 2.14 19.27 -3.57
N PRO A 3 1.89 17.94 -3.48
CA PRO A 3 2.46 17.01 -4.43
C PRO A 3 1.99 17.40 -5.84
N ASP A 4 2.88 17.30 -6.81
CA ASP A 4 2.54 17.52 -8.21
C ASP A 4 1.80 16.29 -8.73
N ILE A 5 0.49 16.26 -8.48
CA ILE A 5 -0.39 15.11 -8.77
C ILE A 5 -0.58 14.84 -10.28
N ASP A 6 -0.09 15.73 -11.12
CA ASP A 6 -0.20 15.60 -12.58
C ASP A 6 1.08 15.07 -13.25
N ARG A 7 2.15 14.88 -12.47
CA ARG A 7 3.43 14.41 -12.98
C ARG A 7 3.56 12.90 -12.84
N LEU A 8 3.33 12.19 -13.93
CA LEU A 8 3.64 10.76 -14.02
C LEU A 8 5.14 10.52 -13.86
N PRO A 9 5.54 9.49 -13.09
CA PRO A 9 6.95 9.14 -12.96
C PRO A 9 7.53 8.74 -14.31
N THR A 10 8.68 9.28 -14.67
CA THR A 10 9.44 8.91 -15.86
C THR A 10 10.43 7.78 -15.54
N ALA A 11 9.99 6.71 -14.88
CA ALA A 11 10.87 5.60 -14.57
C ALA A 11 11.15 4.77 -15.82
N ALA A 12 12.39 4.71 -16.23
CA ALA A 12 12.84 3.92 -17.38
C ALA A 12 12.72 2.38 -17.18
N SER A 13 12.20 1.93 -16.03
CA SER A 13 12.10 0.52 -15.66
C SER A 13 10.68 0.07 -15.26
N ALA A 14 9.66 0.92 -15.37
CA ALA A 14 8.29 0.51 -15.06
C ALA A 14 7.85 -0.65 -15.97
N ARG A 15 7.28 -1.71 -15.35
CA ARG A 15 6.80 -2.90 -16.08
C ARG A 15 5.56 -2.63 -16.91
N TRP A 16 4.86 -1.56 -16.62
CA TRP A 16 3.63 -1.11 -17.25
C TRP A 16 3.49 0.41 -17.04
N ARG A 17 2.60 1.04 -17.75
CA ARG A 17 2.30 2.46 -17.66
C ARG A 17 0.80 2.66 -17.45
N VAL A 18 0.41 3.81 -16.91
CA VAL A 18 -1.01 4.14 -16.70
C VAL A 18 -1.76 4.18 -18.03
N GLU A 19 -1.09 4.65 -19.09
CA GLU A 19 -1.65 4.73 -20.44
C GLU A 19 -1.90 3.34 -21.07
N ASP A 20 -1.34 2.27 -20.51
CA ASP A 20 -1.59 0.90 -20.98
C ASP A 20 -2.91 0.32 -20.43
N ILE A 21 -3.65 1.10 -19.65
CA ILE A 21 -4.91 0.69 -19.03
C ILE A 21 -6.07 1.33 -19.79
N GLU A 22 -6.96 0.48 -20.30
CA GLU A 22 -8.11 0.90 -21.12
C GLU A 22 -9.29 1.30 -20.21
N PHE A 23 -9.18 2.44 -19.50
CA PHE A 23 -10.23 2.92 -18.59
C PHE A 23 -11.59 3.16 -19.24
N ASP A 24 -11.62 3.46 -20.51
CA ASP A 24 -12.83 3.62 -21.33
C ASP A 24 -13.59 2.29 -21.53
N ARG A 25 -12.97 1.16 -21.20
CA ARG A 25 -13.59 -0.18 -21.26
C ARG A 25 -14.16 -0.64 -19.92
N ILE A 26 -14.19 0.21 -18.91
CA ILE A 26 -14.78 -0.14 -17.61
C ILE A 26 -16.25 -0.51 -17.79
N ASP A 27 -16.61 -1.70 -17.32
CA ASP A 27 -17.99 -2.17 -17.35
C ASP A 27 -18.73 -1.75 -16.06
N HIS A 28 -19.44 -0.61 -16.17
CA HIS A 28 -20.20 -0.07 -15.05
C HIS A 28 -21.29 -1.01 -14.51
N SER A 29 -21.77 -1.96 -15.32
CA SER A 29 -22.76 -2.95 -14.85
C SER A 29 -22.19 -3.95 -13.87
N LEU A 30 -20.86 -4.16 -13.89
CA LEU A 30 -20.13 -5.04 -12.96
C LEU A 30 -19.60 -4.32 -11.73
N ILE A 31 -19.63 -2.98 -11.72
CA ILE A 31 -19.28 -2.17 -10.53
C ILE A 31 -20.54 -1.99 -9.67
N GLY A 32 -21.68 -1.65 -10.30
CA GLY A 32 -22.96 -1.43 -9.65
C GLY A 32 -22.87 -0.46 -8.47
N ASP A 33 -23.76 -0.70 -7.49
CA ASP A 33 -23.76 0.03 -6.20
C ASP A 33 -22.85 -0.64 -5.16
N GLU A 34 -21.76 -1.32 -5.60
CA GLU A 34 -20.85 -2.01 -4.69
C GLU A 34 -19.96 -1.00 -3.92
N GLU A 35 -20.52 -0.48 -2.84
CA GLU A 35 -19.91 0.54 -1.99
C GLU A 35 -18.57 0.08 -1.38
N ARG A 36 -18.43 -1.23 -1.11
CA ARG A 36 -17.17 -1.79 -0.60
C ARG A 36 -16.05 -1.60 -1.61
N LEU A 37 -16.34 -1.83 -2.90
CA LEU A 37 -15.36 -1.66 -3.97
C LEU A 37 -14.94 -0.22 -4.11
N PHE A 38 -15.90 0.72 -4.03
CA PHE A 38 -15.62 2.16 -4.04
C PHE A 38 -14.61 2.54 -2.95
N PHE A 39 -14.88 2.17 -1.69
CA PHE A 39 -13.99 2.55 -0.59
C PHE A 39 -12.65 1.83 -0.64
N LEU A 40 -12.61 0.55 -1.04
CA LEU A 40 -11.35 -0.17 -1.22
C LEU A 40 -10.46 0.54 -2.24
N VAL A 41 -10.95 0.79 -3.45
CA VAL A 41 -10.17 1.42 -4.52
C VAL A 41 -9.77 2.85 -4.17
N THR A 42 -10.71 3.66 -3.69
CA THR A 42 -10.46 5.07 -3.38
C THR A 42 -9.48 5.23 -2.22
N SER A 43 -9.62 4.45 -1.14
CA SER A 43 -8.69 4.49 -0.02
C SER A 43 -7.28 4.05 -0.43
N ALA A 44 -7.17 2.98 -1.22
CA ALA A 44 -5.88 2.56 -1.75
C ALA A 44 -5.23 3.64 -2.60
N SER A 45 -6.00 4.30 -3.50
CA SER A 45 -5.47 5.38 -4.34
C SER A 45 -4.89 6.54 -3.54
N PHE A 46 -5.49 6.87 -2.39
CA PHE A 46 -5.00 7.93 -1.52
C PHE A 46 -3.68 7.55 -0.84
N ILE A 47 -3.60 6.35 -0.30
CA ILE A 47 -2.41 5.87 0.42
C ILE A 47 -1.22 5.76 -0.54
N GLU A 48 -1.40 5.17 -1.71
CA GLU A 48 -0.36 5.03 -2.73
C GLU A 48 0.12 6.39 -3.26
N MET A 49 -0.80 7.32 -3.52
CA MET A 49 -0.45 8.69 -3.95
C MET A 49 0.35 9.47 -2.91
N ALA A 50 0.24 9.12 -1.63
CA ALA A 50 0.95 9.78 -0.53
C ALA A 50 2.33 9.18 -0.25
N ALA A 51 2.84 8.28 -1.09
CA ALA A 51 4.12 7.61 -0.89
C ALA A 51 5.33 8.56 -0.74
N ASP A 52 5.28 9.76 -1.33
CA ASP A 52 6.34 10.76 -1.21
C ASP A 52 6.52 11.27 0.23
N VAL A 53 5.47 11.27 1.05
CA VAL A 53 5.51 11.75 2.44
C VAL A 53 6.49 10.95 3.28
N TYR A 54 6.48 9.63 3.16
CA TYR A 54 7.35 8.74 3.95
C TYR A 54 8.62 8.31 3.22
N THR A 55 8.67 8.42 1.89
CA THR A 55 9.89 8.09 1.13
C THR A 55 11.04 9.00 1.53
N GLY A 56 10.80 10.29 1.72
CA GLY A 56 11.82 11.25 2.17
C GLY A 56 12.47 10.82 3.49
N ASN A 57 11.66 10.37 4.45
CA ASN A 57 12.13 9.88 5.74
C ASN A 57 12.98 8.60 5.59
N LEU A 58 12.57 7.68 4.70
CA LEU A 58 13.35 6.47 4.41
C LEU A 58 14.69 6.79 3.74
N VAL A 59 14.72 7.67 2.74
CA VAL A 59 15.94 8.10 2.06
C VAL A 59 16.92 8.72 3.06
N GLU A 60 16.42 9.58 3.97
CA GLU A 60 17.25 10.13 5.03
C GLU A 60 17.79 9.07 5.98
N HIS A 61 16.93 8.14 6.39
CA HIS A 61 17.30 7.03 7.29
C HIS A 61 18.41 6.14 6.72
N TYR A 62 18.41 5.91 5.38
CA TYR A 62 19.44 5.12 4.69
C TYR A 62 20.57 5.98 4.09
N ARG A 63 20.67 7.27 4.45
CA ARG A 63 21.74 8.15 3.99
C ARG A 63 23.11 7.49 4.14
N GLY A 64 23.93 7.60 3.07
CA GLY A 64 25.25 6.98 2.97
C GLY A 64 25.26 5.59 2.31
N ASP A 65 24.10 5.08 1.94
CA ASP A 65 23.93 3.86 1.13
C ASP A 65 23.23 4.22 -0.19
N SER A 66 24.01 4.52 -1.23
CA SER A 66 23.47 4.93 -2.53
C SER A 66 22.60 3.86 -3.17
N GLU A 67 22.89 2.56 -2.99
CA GLU A 67 22.05 1.49 -3.53
C GLU A 67 20.63 1.54 -2.93
N ALA A 68 20.51 1.76 -1.62
CA ALA A 68 19.22 1.84 -0.96
C ALA A 68 18.49 3.15 -1.30
N THR A 69 19.18 4.30 -1.20
CA THR A 69 18.57 5.63 -1.42
C THR A 69 18.15 5.83 -2.87
N ASP A 70 18.96 5.41 -3.85
CA ASP A 70 18.63 5.53 -5.26
C ASP A 70 17.47 4.62 -5.64
N TRP A 71 17.44 3.38 -5.11
CA TRP A 71 16.31 2.49 -5.34
C TRP A 71 15.01 3.03 -4.73
N LEU A 72 15.04 3.54 -3.49
CA LEU A 72 13.88 4.14 -2.84
C LEU A 72 13.34 5.34 -3.62
N ALA A 73 14.22 6.29 -3.99
CA ALA A 73 13.80 7.54 -4.61
C ALA A 73 13.49 7.42 -6.11
N GLN A 74 14.19 6.54 -6.85
CA GLN A 74 14.11 6.50 -8.31
C GLN A 74 13.27 5.34 -8.85
N HIS A 75 13.00 4.30 -8.03
CA HIS A 75 12.23 3.15 -8.46
C HIS A 75 10.99 2.96 -7.59
N TRP A 76 11.15 2.68 -6.31
CA TRP A 76 10.04 2.35 -5.43
C TRP A 76 9.02 3.48 -5.33
N GLN A 77 9.43 4.70 -4.97
CA GLN A 77 8.52 5.85 -4.90
C GLN A 77 7.76 6.11 -6.21
N HIS A 78 8.45 5.94 -7.34
CA HIS A 78 7.82 6.16 -8.65
C HIS A 78 6.75 5.11 -8.97
N GLU A 79 7.01 3.84 -8.62
CA GLU A 79 6.06 2.76 -8.83
C GLU A 79 4.84 2.92 -7.90
N GLU A 80 5.03 3.29 -6.61
CA GLU A 80 3.93 3.61 -5.67
C GLU A 80 3.03 4.75 -6.18
N VAL A 81 3.64 5.87 -6.58
CA VAL A 81 2.87 7.00 -7.14
C VAL A 81 2.14 6.58 -8.42
N GLN A 82 2.74 5.75 -9.28
CA GLN A 82 2.06 5.20 -10.46
C GLN A 82 0.84 4.34 -10.08
N HIS A 83 0.94 3.51 -9.03
CA HIS A 83 -0.18 2.75 -8.49
C HIS A 83 -1.33 3.68 -8.09
N GLY A 84 -1.01 4.71 -7.29
CA GLY A 84 -1.98 5.71 -6.87
C GLY A 84 -2.64 6.45 -8.02
N VAL A 85 -1.86 6.88 -9.04
CA VAL A 85 -2.38 7.55 -10.24
C VAL A 85 -3.32 6.61 -11.01
N ALA A 86 -2.95 5.36 -11.20
CA ALA A 86 -3.79 4.41 -11.94
C ALA A 86 -5.10 4.10 -11.21
N LEU A 87 -5.07 3.96 -9.89
CA LEU A 87 -6.27 3.78 -9.07
C LEU A 87 -7.14 5.03 -9.04
N ARG A 88 -6.54 6.23 -9.02
CA ARG A 88 -7.25 7.51 -9.17
C ARG A 88 -8.00 7.57 -10.49
N GLU A 89 -7.31 7.29 -11.60
CA GLU A 89 -7.94 7.29 -12.92
C GLU A 89 -9.06 6.25 -13.01
N TYR A 90 -8.85 5.06 -12.44
CA TYR A 90 -9.93 4.08 -12.33
C TYR A 90 -11.13 4.65 -11.56
N ALA A 91 -10.88 5.25 -10.38
CA ALA A 91 -11.95 5.83 -9.54
C ALA A 91 -12.72 6.94 -10.27
N ARG A 92 -12.02 7.81 -11.01
CA ARG A 92 -12.65 8.89 -11.79
C ARG A 92 -13.55 8.38 -12.93
N HIS A 93 -13.15 7.29 -13.58
CA HIS A 93 -13.96 6.68 -14.63
C HIS A 93 -15.12 5.86 -14.06
N ALA A 94 -14.87 5.12 -12.98
CA ALA A 94 -15.87 4.25 -12.36
C ALA A 94 -16.94 5.04 -11.59
N TRP A 95 -16.57 6.14 -10.94
CA TRP A 95 -17.45 6.99 -10.13
C TRP A 95 -17.27 8.47 -10.48
N PRO A 96 -17.72 8.92 -11.66
CA PRO A 96 -17.47 10.27 -12.18
C PRO A 96 -18.06 11.40 -11.34
N ASP A 97 -19.08 11.11 -10.54
CA ASP A 97 -19.71 12.09 -9.63
C ASP A 97 -18.94 12.27 -8.31
N PHE A 98 -17.89 11.48 -8.08
CA PHE A 98 -17.06 11.59 -6.88
C PHE A 98 -15.92 12.59 -7.08
N ASP A 99 -15.88 13.62 -6.26
CA ASP A 99 -14.80 14.61 -6.24
C ASP A 99 -13.55 14.04 -5.55
N TRP A 100 -12.78 13.24 -6.33
CA TRP A 100 -11.57 12.56 -5.85
C TRP A 100 -10.55 13.57 -5.33
N ASP A 101 -10.34 14.70 -6.03
CA ASP A 101 -9.30 15.67 -5.70
C ASP A 101 -9.59 16.35 -4.35
N ARG A 102 -10.83 16.73 -4.12
CA ARG A 102 -11.25 17.29 -2.83
C ARG A 102 -11.04 16.31 -1.68
N ALA A 103 -11.39 15.05 -1.88
CA ALA A 103 -11.21 14.02 -0.87
C ALA A 103 -9.74 13.76 -0.57
N TYR A 104 -8.92 13.66 -1.62
CA TYR A 104 -7.49 13.45 -1.49
C TYR A 104 -6.77 14.64 -0.81
N GLU A 105 -7.09 15.88 -1.17
CA GLU A 105 -6.52 17.05 -0.51
C GLU A 105 -6.80 17.07 1.01
N ALA A 106 -8.00 16.67 1.40
CA ALA A 106 -8.38 16.59 2.81
C ALA A 106 -7.66 15.45 3.53
N PHE A 107 -7.58 14.27 2.91
CA PHE A 107 -6.80 13.13 3.38
C PHE A 107 -5.32 13.50 3.53
N PHE A 108 -4.69 14.00 2.49
CA PHE A 108 -3.26 14.31 2.46
C PHE A 108 -2.86 15.30 3.55
N ARG A 109 -3.70 16.29 3.83
CA ARG A 109 -3.44 17.28 4.90
C ARG A 109 -3.41 16.64 6.28
N GLU A 110 -4.31 15.72 6.59
CA GLU A 110 -4.39 15.06 7.90
C GLU A 110 -3.32 13.97 8.00
N TYR A 111 -3.17 13.17 6.97
CA TYR A 111 -2.21 12.07 6.89
C TYR A 111 -0.76 12.55 6.97
N SER A 112 -0.38 13.57 6.20
CA SER A 112 1.00 14.11 6.21
C SER A 112 1.40 14.72 7.55
N ALA A 113 0.44 15.20 8.34
CA ALA A 113 0.70 15.68 9.69
C ALA A 113 0.97 14.55 10.69
N ALA A 114 0.46 13.35 10.42
CA ALA A 114 0.68 12.17 11.24
C ALA A 114 2.00 11.44 10.90
N CYS A 115 2.45 11.51 9.64
CA CYS A 115 3.70 10.85 9.19
C CYS A 115 4.94 11.58 9.68
N THR A 116 5.62 11.06 10.67
CA THR A 116 6.84 11.64 11.25
C THR A 116 8.03 10.69 11.19
N GLU A 117 9.27 11.23 11.16
CA GLU A 117 10.52 10.43 11.22
C GLU A 117 10.59 9.54 12.48
N GLY A 118 9.92 9.94 13.57
CA GLY A 118 9.90 9.21 14.84
C GLY A 118 9.20 7.85 14.77
N GLU A 119 8.51 7.55 13.68
CA GLU A 119 7.82 6.26 13.47
C GLU A 119 8.75 5.17 12.91
N LEU A 120 9.92 5.55 12.41
CA LEU A 120 10.88 4.58 11.88
C LEU A 120 11.59 3.82 13.00
N GLU A 121 11.87 2.55 12.77
CA GLU A 121 12.72 1.77 13.66
C GLU A 121 14.16 2.33 13.65
N VAL A 122 14.78 2.46 14.82
CA VAL A 122 16.16 2.98 14.95
C VAL A 122 17.18 2.10 14.19
N SER A 123 16.96 0.80 14.19
CA SER A 123 17.78 -0.17 13.44
C SER A 123 17.35 -0.19 11.97
N ARG A 124 18.31 0.03 11.06
CA ARG A 124 18.07 -0.05 9.62
C ARG A 124 17.57 -1.42 9.18
N ALA A 125 18.09 -2.50 9.78
CA ALA A 125 17.61 -3.86 9.50
C ALA A 125 16.16 -4.04 9.95
N LEU A 126 15.79 -3.57 11.16
CA LEU A 126 14.41 -3.69 11.65
C LEU A 126 13.43 -2.86 10.82
N GLU A 127 13.83 -1.65 10.38
CA GLU A 127 12.99 -0.86 9.48
C GLU A 127 12.72 -1.58 8.15
N LEU A 128 13.75 -2.20 7.54
CA LEU A 128 13.55 -3.00 6.33
C LEU A 128 12.64 -4.21 6.56
N ALA A 129 12.71 -4.81 7.75
CA ALA A 129 11.77 -5.87 8.12
C ALA A 129 10.34 -5.34 8.28
N ALA A 130 10.18 -4.13 8.85
CA ALA A 130 8.90 -3.44 8.95
C ALA A 130 8.34 -3.11 7.53
N ARG A 131 9.18 -2.62 6.61
CA ARG A 131 8.76 -2.43 5.19
C ARG A 131 8.30 -3.72 4.55
N CYS A 132 8.98 -4.85 4.80
CA CYS A 132 8.52 -6.15 4.30
C CYS A 132 7.12 -6.55 4.83
N VAL A 133 6.71 -6.08 6.02
CA VAL A 133 5.33 -6.28 6.49
C VAL A 133 4.36 -5.47 5.65
N VAL A 134 4.68 -4.19 5.40
CA VAL A 134 3.86 -3.30 4.55
C VAL A 134 3.67 -3.93 3.16
N GLU A 135 4.77 -4.28 2.48
CA GLU A 135 4.72 -4.90 1.15
C GLU A 135 4.00 -6.26 1.13
N THR A 136 4.02 -7.00 2.26
CA THR A 136 3.20 -8.20 2.40
C THR A 136 1.73 -7.82 2.46
N GLY A 137 1.38 -6.76 3.19
CA GLY A 137 0.03 -6.23 3.28
C GLY A 137 -0.50 -5.82 1.91
N THR A 138 0.22 -4.94 1.19
CA THR A 138 -0.19 -4.41 -0.11
C THR A 138 -0.28 -5.50 -1.18
N SER A 139 0.73 -6.37 -1.30
CA SER A 139 0.69 -7.48 -2.26
C SER A 139 -0.46 -8.45 -2.02
N THR A 140 -0.81 -8.72 -0.76
CA THR A 140 -1.97 -9.58 -0.42
C THR A 140 -3.29 -8.86 -0.58
N TYR A 141 -3.34 -7.56 -0.31
CA TYR A 141 -4.48 -6.70 -0.57
C TYR A 141 -4.84 -6.68 -2.05
N TYR A 142 -3.89 -6.40 -2.94
CA TYR A 142 -4.14 -6.40 -4.38
C TYR A 142 -4.43 -7.81 -4.94
N THR A 143 -3.92 -8.86 -4.31
CA THR A 143 -4.35 -10.23 -4.64
C THR A 143 -5.83 -10.43 -4.30
N MET A 144 -6.25 -10.02 -3.11
CA MET A 144 -7.65 -10.08 -2.68
C MET A 144 -8.54 -9.23 -3.58
N LEU A 145 -8.12 -7.99 -3.88
CA LEU A 145 -8.88 -7.07 -4.73
C LEU A 145 -9.07 -7.64 -6.15
N SER A 146 -8.02 -8.23 -6.75
CA SER A 146 -8.12 -8.85 -8.07
C SER A 146 -9.04 -10.08 -8.11
N GLU A 147 -9.13 -10.81 -6.99
CA GLU A 147 -10.05 -11.95 -6.87
C GLU A 147 -11.49 -11.54 -6.55
N PHE A 148 -11.66 -10.44 -5.82
CA PHE A 148 -12.96 -9.91 -5.44
C PHE A 148 -13.63 -9.13 -6.59
N ALA A 149 -12.87 -8.33 -7.33
CA ALA A 149 -13.39 -7.53 -8.42
C ALA A 149 -13.91 -8.40 -9.58
N GLU A 150 -15.17 -8.22 -9.95
CA GLU A 150 -15.74 -8.85 -11.15
C GLU A 150 -15.40 -8.06 -12.41
N GLU A 151 -15.17 -6.73 -12.29
CA GLU A 151 -14.87 -5.83 -13.36
C GLU A 151 -13.45 -6.07 -13.92
N PRO A 152 -13.31 -6.34 -15.26
CA PRO A 152 -12.06 -6.80 -15.85
C PRO A 152 -10.90 -5.80 -15.78
N VAL A 153 -11.17 -4.49 -15.93
CA VAL A 153 -10.12 -3.45 -15.91
C VAL A 153 -9.53 -3.34 -14.51
N LEU A 154 -10.37 -3.32 -13.47
CA LEU A 154 -9.90 -3.29 -12.08
C LEU A 154 -9.11 -4.55 -11.73
N ARG A 155 -9.61 -5.71 -12.14
CA ARG A 155 -8.90 -6.99 -11.93
C ARG A 155 -7.51 -6.97 -12.56
N ALA A 156 -7.40 -6.50 -13.80
CA ALA A 156 -6.13 -6.39 -14.51
C ALA A 156 -5.19 -5.35 -13.86
N LEU A 157 -5.72 -4.22 -13.39
CA LEU A 157 -4.98 -3.20 -12.67
C LEU A 157 -4.43 -3.75 -11.35
N ALA A 158 -5.29 -4.36 -10.52
CA ALA A 158 -4.87 -4.96 -9.25
C ALA A 158 -3.81 -6.06 -9.46
N ASP A 159 -3.89 -6.85 -10.54
CA ASP A 159 -2.88 -7.84 -10.88
C ASP A 159 -1.53 -7.22 -11.29
N ARG A 160 -1.51 -6.03 -11.90
CA ARG A 160 -0.28 -5.30 -12.23
C ARG A 160 0.37 -4.78 -10.97
N ILE A 161 -0.38 -4.06 -10.13
CA ILE A 161 0.11 -3.51 -8.85
C ILE A 161 0.64 -4.65 -7.98
N LYS A 162 -0.11 -5.72 -7.78
CA LYS A 162 0.32 -6.90 -7.01
C LYS A 162 1.71 -7.42 -7.42
N ARG A 163 2.03 -7.42 -8.71
CA ARG A 163 3.34 -7.90 -9.19
C ARG A 163 4.48 -6.97 -8.80
N ASP A 164 4.20 -5.67 -8.78
CA ASP A 164 5.17 -4.67 -8.34
C ASP A 164 5.38 -4.77 -6.83
N GLU A 165 4.32 -4.88 -6.02
CA GLU A 165 4.38 -5.08 -4.57
C GLU A 165 5.22 -6.32 -4.17
N VAL A 166 5.04 -7.42 -4.90
CA VAL A 166 5.87 -8.62 -4.69
C VAL A 166 7.35 -8.36 -5.04
N ALA A 167 7.63 -7.49 -6.00
CA ALA A 167 9.01 -7.12 -6.33
C ALA A 167 9.59 -6.14 -5.30
N HIS A 168 8.79 -5.19 -4.79
CA HIS A 168 9.15 -4.31 -3.69
C HIS A 168 9.53 -5.12 -2.45
N TYR A 169 8.68 -6.06 -2.05
CA TYR A 169 8.99 -7.01 -0.96
C TYR A 169 10.34 -7.71 -1.16
N ARG A 170 10.64 -8.21 -2.37
CA ARG A 170 11.91 -8.89 -2.64
C ARG A 170 13.10 -7.96 -2.50
N SER A 171 12.97 -6.70 -2.90
CA SER A 171 14.01 -5.69 -2.80
C SER A 171 14.25 -5.29 -1.33
N PHE A 172 13.17 -5.00 -0.59
CA PHE A 172 13.29 -4.73 0.85
C PHE A 172 13.88 -5.92 1.61
N ARG A 173 13.47 -7.14 1.31
CA ARG A 173 14.03 -8.35 1.93
C ARG A 173 15.52 -8.55 1.58
N ARG A 174 15.94 -8.21 0.37
CA ARG A 174 17.37 -8.23 -0.03
C ARG A 174 18.18 -7.24 0.81
N LEU A 175 17.69 -6.00 0.91
CA LEU A 175 18.31 -4.98 1.74
C LEU A 175 18.31 -5.40 3.22
N PHE A 176 17.19 -5.91 3.74
CA PHE A 176 17.10 -6.48 5.10
C PHE A 176 18.21 -7.53 5.35
N SER A 177 18.37 -8.48 4.45
CA SER A 177 19.36 -9.53 4.61
C SER A 177 20.77 -8.96 4.68
N ARG A 178 21.09 -7.94 3.89
CA ARG A 178 22.37 -7.25 3.89
C ARG A 178 22.62 -6.51 5.22
N TYR A 179 21.67 -5.70 5.65
CA TYR A 179 21.79 -4.93 6.90
C TYR A 179 21.79 -5.84 8.13
N ASN A 180 20.94 -6.86 8.16
CA ASN A 180 20.88 -7.78 9.28
C ASN A 180 22.13 -8.68 9.39
N GLY A 181 22.85 -8.89 8.29
CA GLY A 181 24.18 -9.53 8.30
C GLY A 181 25.20 -8.75 9.14
N ALA A 182 25.13 -7.42 9.11
CA ALA A 182 25.99 -6.53 9.90
C ALA A 182 25.43 -6.29 11.32
N GLU A 183 24.15 -5.95 11.44
CA GLU A 183 23.52 -5.58 12.72
C GLU A 183 23.19 -6.78 13.61
N ARG A 184 22.99 -7.96 13.03
CA ARG A 184 22.72 -9.22 13.74
C ARG A 184 21.53 -9.13 14.70
N GLN A 185 20.43 -8.56 14.24
CA GLN A 185 19.20 -8.45 15.01
C GLN A 185 18.68 -9.84 15.38
N GLY A 186 18.44 -10.04 16.68
CA GLY A 186 17.94 -11.30 17.20
C GLY A 186 16.48 -11.57 16.79
N ARG A 187 16.10 -12.84 16.65
CA ARG A 187 14.74 -13.25 16.22
C ARG A 187 13.62 -12.67 17.08
N LEU A 188 13.81 -12.53 18.40
CA LEU A 188 12.80 -11.95 19.28
C LEU A 188 12.53 -10.47 18.96
N ARG A 189 13.57 -9.69 18.64
CA ARG A 189 13.42 -8.31 18.20
C ARG A 189 12.68 -8.25 16.87
N LEU A 190 13.09 -9.09 15.93
CA LEU A 190 12.46 -9.18 14.62
C LEU A 190 10.96 -9.51 14.74
N ILE A 191 10.60 -10.54 15.51
CA ILE A 191 9.19 -10.90 15.76
C ILE A 191 8.41 -9.73 16.38
N ARG A 192 9.00 -9.01 17.35
CA ARG A 192 8.35 -7.84 17.94
C ARG A 192 8.12 -6.74 16.91
N THR A 193 9.10 -6.43 16.07
CA THR A 193 8.97 -5.46 14.99
C THR A 193 7.85 -5.86 14.01
N LEU A 194 7.82 -7.14 13.60
CA LEU A 194 6.78 -7.63 12.69
C LEU A 194 5.38 -7.49 13.29
N ILE A 195 5.20 -7.88 14.57
CA ILE A 195 3.91 -7.77 15.27
C ILE A 195 3.52 -6.29 15.43
N LYS A 196 4.44 -5.43 15.86
CA LYS A 196 4.21 -4.00 16.04
C LYS A 196 3.73 -3.39 14.71
N ARG A 197 4.47 -3.58 13.61
CA ARG A 197 4.13 -3.01 12.31
C ARG A 197 2.81 -3.55 11.77
N PHE A 198 2.53 -4.85 11.98
CA PHE A 198 1.24 -5.43 11.59
C PHE A 198 0.07 -4.76 12.34
N SER A 199 0.21 -4.51 13.65
CA SER A 199 -0.83 -3.84 14.43
C SER A 199 -1.01 -2.36 14.09
N GLU A 200 0.05 -1.66 13.67
CA GLU A 200 0.01 -0.25 13.26
C GLU A 200 -0.61 -0.10 11.86
N ALA A 201 -0.27 -0.97 10.91
CA ALA A 201 -0.73 -0.89 9.53
C ALA A 201 -2.25 -1.09 9.37
N GLU A 202 -2.92 -1.70 10.37
CA GLU A 202 -4.37 -1.96 10.30
C GLU A 202 -5.24 -0.76 10.68
N SER A 203 -4.71 0.32 11.30
CA SER A 203 -5.60 1.26 11.98
C SER A 203 -5.66 2.68 11.41
N ASP A 204 -4.54 3.31 11.08
CA ASP A 204 -4.56 4.76 10.88
C ASP A 204 -4.69 5.19 9.41
N ASP A 205 -3.90 4.62 8.50
CA ASP A 205 -3.92 5.03 7.09
C ASP A 205 -5.27 4.74 6.43
N ALA A 206 -5.79 3.52 6.64
CA ALA A 206 -7.08 3.11 6.11
C ALA A 206 -8.24 3.92 6.71
N TYR A 207 -8.15 4.27 8.01
CA TYR A 207 -9.14 5.10 8.68
C TYR A 207 -9.20 6.52 8.09
N TYR A 208 -8.05 7.19 7.94
CA TYR A 208 -7.99 8.52 7.36
C TYR A 208 -8.46 8.52 5.90
N ALA A 209 -8.03 7.55 5.11
CA ALA A 209 -8.43 7.44 3.72
C ALA A 209 -9.95 7.22 3.59
N PHE A 210 -10.52 6.28 4.35
CA PHE A 210 -11.96 6.06 4.39
C PHE A 210 -12.73 7.31 4.84
N LYS A 211 -12.33 7.94 5.94
CA LYS A 211 -12.96 9.13 6.49
C LYS A 211 -13.13 10.22 5.43
N HIS A 212 -12.08 10.53 4.69
CA HIS A 212 -12.13 11.61 3.70
C HIS A 212 -12.88 11.22 2.43
N ALA A 213 -12.78 9.96 2.00
CA ALA A 213 -13.60 9.42 0.93
C ALA A 213 -15.10 9.47 1.30
N TYR A 214 -15.44 9.02 2.52
CA TYR A 214 -16.82 9.03 3.03
C TYR A 214 -17.41 10.43 3.12
N THR A 215 -16.64 11.38 3.69
CA THR A 215 -17.12 12.77 3.88
C THR A 215 -17.45 13.45 2.56
N VAL A 216 -16.71 13.17 1.49
CA VAL A 216 -16.98 13.73 0.17
C VAL A 216 -18.09 12.97 -0.55
N ARG A 217 -18.14 11.64 -0.37
CA ARG A 217 -19.18 10.78 -0.96
C ARG A 217 -20.57 11.10 -0.40
N TYR A 218 -20.64 11.45 0.90
CA TYR A 218 -21.88 11.71 1.62
C TYR A 218 -21.86 13.10 2.29
N PRO A 219 -21.95 14.20 1.51
CA PRO A 219 -21.77 15.56 2.04
C PRO A 219 -22.83 15.96 3.08
N ASP A 220 -24.00 15.31 3.04
CA ASP A 220 -25.11 15.56 3.97
C ASP A 220 -25.03 14.72 5.26
N ARG A 221 -24.00 13.88 5.41
CA ARG A 221 -23.80 13.02 6.59
C ARG A 221 -22.61 13.50 7.39
N VAL A 222 -22.74 13.48 8.71
CA VAL A 222 -21.60 13.66 9.61
C VAL A 222 -20.88 12.33 9.73
N PHE A 223 -19.58 12.32 9.43
CA PHE A 223 -18.77 11.13 9.60
C PHE A 223 -18.56 10.81 11.08
N GLU A 224 -18.80 9.57 11.46
CA GLU A 224 -18.54 9.01 12.78
C GLU A 224 -17.60 7.79 12.68
N ARG A 225 -16.87 7.50 13.75
CA ARG A 225 -15.99 6.30 13.77
C ARG A 225 -16.77 5.00 13.53
N ALA A 226 -18.03 4.96 13.93
CA ALA A 226 -18.93 3.83 13.69
C ALA A 226 -19.15 3.54 12.20
N ASP A 227 -19.05 4.56 11.32
CA ASP A 227 -19.15 4.35 9.87
C ASP A 227 -17.97 3.52 9.35
N PHE A 228 -16.75 3.84 9.81
CA PHE A 228 -15.56 3.05 9.48
C PHE A 228 -15.64 1.64 10.04
N GLU A 229 -16.05 1.48 11.29
CA GLU A 229 -16.21 0.16 11.94
C GLU A 229 -17.25 -0.69 11.20
N SER A 230 -18.33 -0.09 10.74
CA SER A 230 -19.36 -0.74 9.93
C SER A 230 -18.83 -1.17 8.57
N PHE A 231 -18.03 -0.32 7.91
CA PHE A 231 -17.35 -0.66 6.67
C PHE A 231 -16.40 -1.84 6.86
N VAL A 232 -15.53 -1.79 7.88
CA VAL A 232 -14.60 -2.89 8.21
C VAL A 232 -15.35 -4.19 8.47
N ALA A 233 -16.45 -4.15 9.22
CA ALA A 233 -17.30 -5.30 9.43
C ALA A 233 -17.89 -5.86 8.12
N GLY A 234 -18.31 -4.96 7.22
CA GLY A 234 -18.86 -5.28 5.90
C GLY A 234 -17.88 -5.91 4.92
N ILE A 235 -16.57 -5.54 5.01
CA ILE A 235 -15.53 -6.13 4.16
C ILE A 235 -14.88 -7.40 4.73
N ASN A 236 -15.06 -7.68 6.01
CA ASN A 236 -14.50 -8.89 6.65
C ASN A 236 -14.85 -10.22 5.91
N PRO A 237 -16.08 -10.44 5.43
CA PRO A 237 -16.39 -11.64 4.64
C PRO A 237 -15.59 -11.72 3.33
N VAL A 238 -15.32 -10.58 2.68
CA VAL A 238 -14.50 -10.51 1.46
C VAL A 238 -13.08 -10.95 1.77
N PHE A 239 -12.47 -10.37 2.81
CA PHE A 239 -11.13 -10.74 3.26
C PHE A 239 -11.06 -12.23 3.64
N ARG A 240 -12.01 -12.76 4.42
CA ARG A 240 -12.02 -14.17 4.79
C ARG A 240 -12.07 -15.10 3.59
N ARG A 241 -12.74 -14.72 2.51
CA ARG A 241 -12.93 -15.55 1.32
C ARG A 241 -11.74 -15.45 0.35
N HIS A 242 -11.20 -14.24 0.13
CA HIS A 242 -10.28 -13.94 -0.96
C HIS A 242 -8.86 -13.63 -0.51
N TYR A 243 -8.62 -13.42 0.81
CA TYR A 243 -7.30 -13.07 1.29
C TYR A 243 -6.32 -14.26 1.19
N PRO A 244 -5.14 -14.07 0.57
CA PRO A 244 -4.19 -15.15 0.32
C PRO A 244 -3.33 -15.46 1.56
N TYR A 245 -3.90 -15.99 2.64
CA TYR A 245 -3.22 -16.27 3.92
C TYR A 245 -1.90 -17.03 3.77
N ARG A 246 -1.86 -18.02 2.85
CA ARG A 246 -0.61 -18.79 2.61
C ARG A 246 0.51 -17.94 2.04
N MET A 247 0.17 -16.94 1.20
CA MET A 247 1.13 -15.99 0.65
C MET A 247 1.68 -15.10 1.77
N ALA A 248 0.81 -14.47 2.57
CA ALA A 248 1.18 -13.62 3.70
C ALA A 248 2.12 -14.34 4.67
N VAL A 249 1.72 -15.51 5.14
CA VAL A 249 2.53 -16.32 6.08
C VAL A 249 3.89 -16.68 5.46
N ARG A 250 3.93 -17.08 4.19
CA ARG A 250 5.18 -17.42 3.51
C ARG A 250 6.13 -16.21 3.45
N MET A 251 5.62 -15.03 3.10
CA MET A 251 6.41 -13.81 3.02
C MET A 251 6.98 -13.44 4.39
N LEU A 252 6.18 -13.43 5.44
CA LEU A 252 6.63 -13.11 6.79
C LEU A 252 7.63 -14.14 7.35
N LEU A 253 7.42 -15.43 7.12
CA LEU A 253 8.34 -16.48 7.58
C LEU A 253 9.72 -16.44 6.87
N GLN A 254 9.80 -15.89 5.66
CA GLN A 254 11.07 -15.71 4.97
C GLN A 254 12.03 -14.74 5.69
N LEU A 255 11.51 -13.79 6.46
CA LEU A 255 12.31 -12.85 7.27
C LEU A 255 12.93 -13.54 8.49
N LEU A 256 12.28 -14.56 9.02
CA LEU A 256 12.73 -15.30 10.20
C LEU A 256 13.75 -16.42 9.89
N ASP A 257 14.05 -16.62 8.61
CA ASP A 257 14.95 -17.71 8.11
C ASP A 257 14.63 -19.08 8.72
N VAL A 258 13.34 -19.41 8.80
CA VAL A 258 12.86 -20.66 9.42
C VAL A 258 13.42 -21.89 8.68
N HIS A 259 13.70 -21.77 7.38
CA HIS A 259 14.29 -22.84 6.57
C HIS A 259 15.73 -23.20 6.99
N ALA A 260 16.50 -22.23 7.51
CA ALA A 260 17.85 -22.53 8.03
C ALA A 260 17.80 -23.34 9.32
N LEU A 261 16.72 -23.24 10.10
CA LEU A 261 16.50 -24.06 11.31
C LEU A 261 16.19 -25.51 10.96
N LEU A 262 15.32 -25.74 9.96
CA LEU A 262 14.95 -27.09 9.52
C LEU A 262 16.11 -27.82 8.82
N ARG A 263 17.13 -27.12 8.32
CA ARG A 263 18.33 -27.73 7.76
C ARG A 263 19.40 -28.06 8.81
N ARG A 264 19.28 -27.53 10.04
CA ARG A 264 20.22 -27.75 11.15
C ARG A 264 19.71 -28.74 12.20
N ALA A 265 18.45 -29.13 12.11
CA ALA A 265 17.81 -30.18 12.90
C ALA A 265 17.76 -31.49 12.14
#